data_560624ab1314dcb6ddf840847e38f8f2
#
_entry.id   560624ab1314dcb6ddf840847e38f8f2
#
_cell.length_a   1.000
_cell.length_b   1.000
_cell.length_c   1.000
_cell.angle_alpha   90.00
_cell.angle_beta   90.00
_cell.angle_gamma   90.00
#
_symmetry.space_group_name_H-M   'P 1'
#
loop_
_entity.id
_entity.type
_entity.pdbx_description
1 polymer ?
#
loop_
_entity_poly.entity_id
_entity_poly.type
_entity_poly.pdbx_seq_one_letter_code
_entity_poly.pdbx_strand_id
1 'polypeptide(L)'
;MALPDRDRPGHHRPSWVSASDPIFITLCGTERGVNQFARDVQWAALVQAADHLYVAGLWQPLLMLAMPDHVHLIVRIPRDPGIALAIRRFKRAASYGNQIRWQAAAFDHRIRSDDSYREKWQYVLANPKRGGLTKEGEPWPYVKSWNINVPNR
;
A
#
# COMPACT_ATOMS: atom_id res chain seq x y z
N MET A 1 -15.55 12.17 -6.54
CA MET A 1 -15.62 11.51 -7.84
C MET A 1 -14.24 10.94 -8.16
N ALA A 2 -14.15 9.65 -8.30
CA ALA A 2 -12.90 9.05 -8.76
C ALA A 2 -12.62 9.58 -10.17
N LEU A 3 -11.47 10.23 -10.37
CA LEU A 3 -11.04 10.57 -11.71
C LEU A 3 -10.92 9.26 -12.49
N PRO A 4 -11.44 9.21 -13.71
CA PRO A 4 -11.18 8.05 -14.55
C PRO A 4 -9.68 7.85 -14.65
N ASP A 5 -9.27 6.62 -14.63
CA ASP A 5 -7.86 6.22 -14.70
C ASP A 5 -7.31 6.57 -16.10
N ARG A 6 -7.13 7.89 -16.33
CA ARG A 6 -6.70 8.44 -17.63
C ARG A 6 -5.23 8.13 -17.92
N ASP A 7 -4.48 7.79 -16.87
CA ASP A 7 -3.05 7.55 -17.00
C ASP A 7 -2.70 6.08 -17.25
N ARG A 8 -3.72 5.22 -17.39
CA ARG A 8 -3.52 3.79 -17.58
C ARG A 8 -4.30 3.29 -18.79
N PRO A 9 -3.66 3.23 -19.96
CA PRO A 9 -4.36 2.81 -21.17
C PRO A 9 -4.88 1.37 -21.04
N GLY A 10 -6.19 1.22 -21.23
CA GLY A 10 -6.81 -0.07 -21.50
C GLY A 10 -7.02 -1.02 -20.33
N HIS A 11 -6.88 -0.55 -19.08
CA HIS A 11 -7.11 -1.44 -17.93
C HIS A 11 -8.58 -1.51 -17.56
N HIS A 12 -9.23 -2.53 -18.07
CA HIS A 12 -10.49 -2.98 -17.52
C HIS A 12 -10.30 -3.33 -16.05
N ARG A 13 -11.09 -2.68 -15.19
CA ARG A 13 -11.14 -3.04 -13.77
C ARG A 13 -11.60 -4.49 -13.66
N PRO A 14 -10.78 -5.42 -13.14
CA PRO A 14 -11.22 -6.80 -13.02
C PRO A 14 -12.47 -6.92 -12.15
N SER A 15 -13.36 -7.83 -12.52
CA SER A 15 -14.63 -8.02 -11.79
C SER A 15 -14.45 -8.39 -10.31
N TRP A 16 -13.36 -9.06 -9.96
CA TRP A 16 -13.04 -9.42 -8.58
C TRP A 16 -12.75 -8.21 -7.67
N VAL A 17 -12.36 -7.08 -8.25
CA VAL A 17 -12.01 -5.87 -7.49
C VAL A 17 -13.20 -5.34 -6.70
N SER A 18 -14.41 -5.39 -7.27
CA SER A 18 -15.61 -4.96 -6.57
C SER A 18 -16.15 -6.01 -5.59
N ALA A 19 -15.73 -7.27 -5.74
CA ALA A 19 -16.21 -8.39 -4.93
C ALA A 19 -15.28 -8.73 -3.75
N SER A 20 -14.06 -8.17 -3.71
CA SER A 20 -13.11 -8.46 -2.64
C SER A 20 -13.10 -7.35 -1.59
N ASP A 21 -13.07 -7.75 -0.31
CA ASP A 21 -12.87 -6.81 0.78
C ASP A 21 -11.47 -6.22 0.73
N PRO A 22 -11.30 -4.94 1.08
CA PRO A 22 -9.97 -4.38 1.28
C PRO A 22 -9.22 -5.10 2.40
N ILE A 23 -7.91 -5.17 2.25
CA ILE A 23 -7.03 -5.79 3.22
C ILE A 23 -6.02 -4.74 3.68
N PHE A 24 -5.88 -4.59 4.99
CA PHE A 24 -4.81 -3.80 5.58
C PHE A 24 -3.58 -4.69 5.78
N ILE A 25 -2.43 -4.24 5.29
CA ILE A 25 -1.18 -5.00 5.35
C ILE A 25 -0.10 -4.12 5.95
N THR A 26 0.69 -4.69 6.85
CA THR A 26 1.93 -4.10 7.36
C THR A 26 3.11 -4.98 7.00
N LEU A 27 4.07 -4.41 6.30
CA LEU A 27 5.31 -5.06 5.91
C LEU A 27 6.49 -4.37 6.60
N CYS A 28 7.27 -5.12 7.35
CA CYS A 28 8.38 -4.58 8.13
C CYS A 28 9.73 -4.88 7.47
N GLY A 29 10.67 -3.96 7.63
CA GLY A 29 12.07 -4.18 7.33
C GLY A 29 12.75 -5.04 8.40
N THR A 30 13.90 -5.61 8.08
CA THR A 30 14.64 -6.49 8.99
C THR A 30 15.18 -5.77 10.23
N GLU A 31 15.47 -4.47 10.11
CA GLU A 31 16.06 -3.68 11.19
C GLU A 31 15.09 -2.60 11.66
N ARG A 32 14.61 -2.72 12.90
CA ARG A 32 13.75 -1.72 13.50
C ARG A 32 14.52 -0.41 13.73
N GLY A 33 13.84 0.70 13.45
CA GLY A 33 14.40 2.04 13.64
C GLY A 33 15.36 2.48 12.54
N VAL A 34 15.72 1.59 11.62
CA VAL A 34 16.55 1.96 10.46
C VAL A 34 15.66 2.38 9.31
N ASN A 35 15.91 3.56 8.76
CA ASN A 35 15.14 4.07 7.64
C ASN A 35 15.51 3.37 6.34
N GLN A 36 14.72 2.39 5.95
CA GLN A 36 14.85 1.70 4.66
C GLN A 36 13.84 2.21 3.62
N PHE A 37 12.68 2.73 4.03
CA PHE A 37 11.54 2.93 3.11
C PHE A 37 11.18 4.39 2.89
N ALA A 38 11.33 5.24 3.90
CA ALA A 38 11.00 6.67 3.82
C ALA A 38 12.16 7.46 3.22
N ARG A 39 12.53 7.10 2.01
CA ARG A 39 13.60 7.70 1.21
C ARG A 39 13.17 7.71 -0.25
N ASP A 40 13.57 8.72 -0.99
CA ASP A 40 13.06 8.97 -2.34
C ASP A 40 13.22 7.79 -3.29
N VAL A 41 14.41 7.17 -3.32
CA VAL A 41 14.68 6.04 -4.22
C VAL A 41 13.85 4.82 -3.83
N GLN A 42 13.82 4.48 -2.55
CA GLN A 42 13.06 3.33 -2.05
C GLN A 42 11.56 3.56 -2.18
N TRP A 43 11.08 4.77 -1.92
CA TRP A 43 9.68 5.11 -2.12
C TRP A 43 9.27 4.97 -3.59
N ALA A 44 10.08 5.47 -4.52
CA ALA A 44 9.81 5.30 -5.95
C ALA A 44 9.73 3.82 -6.33
N ALA A 45 10.62 2.99 -5.79
CA ALA A 45 10.60 1.54 -6.03
C ALA A 45 9.34 0.87 -5.47
N LEU A 46 8.89 1.29 -4.29
CA LEU A 46 7.63 0.79 -3.70
C LEU A 46 6.42 1.16 -4.57
N VAL A 47 6.34 2.39 -5.04
CA VAL A 47 5.27 2.84 -5.92
C VAL A 47 5.27 2.07 -7.25
N GLN A 48 6.43 1.93 -7.88
CA GLN A 48 6.56 1.15 -9.10
C GLN A 48 6.15 -0.31 -8.91
N ALA A 49 6.56 -0.93 -7.81
CA ALA A 49 6.17 -2.31 -7.50
C ALA A 49 4.65 -2.43 -7.33
N ALA A 50 4.03 -1.49 -6.63
CA ALA A 50 2.59 -1.48 -6.45
C ALA A 50 1.84 -1.35 -7.79
N ASP A 51 2.30 -0.46 -8.65
CA ASP A 51 1.72 -0.28 -9.99
C ASP A 51 1.93 -1.50 -10.89
N HIS A 52 3.10 -2.11 -10.80
CA HIS A 52 3.41 -3.33 -11.55
C HIS A 52 2.47 -4.49 -11.20
N LEU A 53 2.23 -4.71 -9.92
CA LEU A 53 1.29 -5.74 -9.48
C LEU A 53 -0.14 -5.43 -9.89
N TYR A 54 -0.52 -4.15 -9.89
CA TYR A 54 -1.84 -3.74 -10.36
C TYR A 54 -2.03 -4.06 -11.84
N VAL A 55 -1.07 -3.70 -12.67
CA VAL A 55 -1.08 -4.00 -14.12
C VAL A 55 -1.12 -5.49 -14.37
N ALA A 56 -0.40 -6.28 -13.57
CA ALA A 56 -0.37 -7.74 -13.66
C ALA A 56 -1.65 -8.42 -13.14
N GLY A 57 -2.60 -7.68 -12.59
CA GLY A 57 -3.84 -8.23 -12.04
C GLY A 57 -3.70 -8.95 -10.71
N LEU A 58 -2.59 -8.74 -10.01
CA LEU A 58 -2.30 -9.41 -8.74
C LEU A 58 -2.93 -8.72 -7.53
N TRP A 59 -3.15 -7.42 -7.63
CA TRP A 59 -3.85 -6.64 -6.62
C TRP A 59 -4.35 -5.30 -7.17
N GLN A 60 -5.20 -4.64 -6.38
CA GLN A 60 -5.55 -3.25 -6.58
C GLN A 60 -5.10 -2.44 -5.36
N PRO A 61 -4.07 -1.60 -5.48
CA PRO A 61 -3.67 -0.75 -4.37
C PRO A 61 -4.67 0.38 -4.17
N LEU A 62 -4.94 0.72 -2.92
CA LEU A 62 -5.83 1.82 -2.54
C LEU A 62 -5.08 2.91 -1.80
N LEU A 63 -4.23 2.52 -0.85
CA LEU A 63 -3.40 3.43 -0.06
C LEU A 63 -2.08 2.75 0.26
N MET A 64 -1.00 3.48 0.17
CA MET A 64 0.32 3.05 0.66
C MET A 64 0.99 4.21 1.38
N LEU A 65 1.59 3.90 2.52
CA LEU A 65 2.38 4.85 3.28
C LEU A 65 3.64 4.15 3.79
N ALA A 66 4.79 4.74 3.49
CA ALA A 66 6.06 4.26 4.02
C ALA A 66 6.45 5.04 5.28
N MET A 67 6.62 4.29 6.36
CA MET A 67 7.35 4.72 7.55
C MET A 67 8.84 4.35 7.38
N PRO A 68 9.75 4.85 8.22
CA PRO A 68 11.17 4.51 8.06
C PRO A 68 11.47 3.02 8.00
N ASP A 69 10.85 2.21 8.86
CA ASP A 69 11.17 0.79 9.01
C ASP A 69 10.03 -0.17 8.63
N HIS A 70 8.91 0.36 8.13
CA HIS A 70 7.78 -0.45 7.69
C HIS A 70 6.91 0.28 6.68
N VAL A 71 6.06 -0.48 6.00
CA VAL A 71 5.12 0.03 5.00
C VAL A 71 3.72 -0.44 5.35
N HIS A 72 2.77 0.48 5.34
CA HIS A 72 1.35 0.18 5.43
C HIS A 72 0.71 0.22 4.05
N LEU A 73 -0.16 -0.74 3.80
CA LEU A 73 -0.90 -0.87 2.55
C LEU A 73 -2.38 -1.14 2.85
N ILE A 74 -3.24 -0.54 2.07
CA ILE A 74 -4.64 -0.97 1.93
C ILE A 74 -4.81 -1.38 0.48
N VAL A 75 -5.17 -2.63 0.25
CA VAL A 75 -5.24 -3.24 -1.09
C VAL A 75 -6.44 -4.17 -1.20
N ARG A 76 -6.92 -4.37 -2.43
CA ARG A 76 -7.80 -5.50 -2.76
C ARG A 76 -6.98 -6.56 -3.48
N ILE A 77 -7.14 -7.80 -3.08
CA ILE A 77 -6.38 -8.93 -3.64
C ILE A 77 -7.37 -10.01 -4.07
N PRO A 78 -7.26 -10.55 -5.29
CA PRO A 78 -8.09 -11.66 -5.70
C PRO A 78 -7.79 -12.90 -4.86
N ARG A 79 -8.81 -13.72 -4.64
CA ARG A 79 -8.65 -14.97 -3.90
C ARG A 79 -7.61 -15.90 -4.54
N ASP A 80 -7.54 -15.90 -5.86
CA ASP A 80 -6.57 -16.67 -6.63
C ASP A 80 -5.81 -15.69 -7.56
N PRO A 81 -4.47 -15.59 -7.45
CA PRO A 81 -3.53 -16.43 -6.69
C PRO A 81 -3.40 -16.08 -5.19
N GLY A 82 -4.03 -15.00 -4.70
CA GLY A 82 -4.16 -14.73 -3.29
C GLY A 82 -3.08 -13.84 -2.67
N ILE A 83 -3.20 -13.66 -1.35
CA ILE A 83 -2.42 -12.69 -0.56
C ILE A 83 -0.93 -13.05 -0.54
N ALA A 84 -0.60 -14.30 -0.28
CA ALA A 84 0.80 -14.72 -0.11
C ALA A 84 1.63 -14.46 -1.35
N LEU A 85 1.08 -14.77 -2.53
CA LEU A 85 1.78 -14.52 -3.80
C LEU A 85 1.94 -13.02 -4.05
N ALA A 86 0.88 -12.24 -3.85
CA ALA A 86 0.90 -10.80 -4.07
C ALA A 86 1.97 -10.13 -3.19
N ILE A 87 2.00 -10.45 -1.89
CA ILE A 87 3.00 -9.89 -0.96
C ILE A 87 4.42 -10.30 -1.38
N ARG A 88 4.63 -11.56 -1.72
CA ARG A 88 5.94 -12.04 -2.16
C ARG A 88 6.43 -11.33 -3.42
N ARG A 89 5.55 -11.16 -4.40
CA ARG A 89 5.86 -10.45 -5.65
C ARG A 89 6.15 -8.98 -5.41
N PHE A 90 5.37 -8.33 -4.57
CA PHE A 90 5.59 -6.93 -4.20
C PHE A 90 6.94 -6.74 -3.53
N LYS A 91 7.24 -7.54 -2.50
CA LYS A 91 8.53 -7.47 -1.81
C LYS A 91 9.70 -7.66 -2.76
N ARG A 92 9.61 -8.64 -3.65
CA ARG A 92 10.66 -8.92 -4.64
C ARG A 92 10.84 -7.76 -5.62
N ALA A 93 9.76 -7.24 -6.16
CA ALA A 93 9.81 -6.14 -7.11
C ALA A 93 10.38 -4.85 -6.48
N ALA A 94 9.95 -4.52 -5.27
CA ALA A 94 10.42 -3.34 -4.56
C ALA A 94 11.89 -3.44 -4.15
N SER A 95 12.37 -4.65 -3.86
CA SER A 95 13.74 -4.88 -3.37
C SER A 95 14.79 -4.93 -4.47
N TYR A 96 14.38 -5.18 -5.69
CA TYR A 96 15.32 -5.41 -6.80
C TYR A 96 16.22 -4.17 -7.02
N GLY A 97 17.51 -4.32 -6.69
CA GLY A 97 18.49 -3.24 -6.86
C GLY A 97 18.37 -2.08 -5.86
N ASN A 98 17.49 -2.16 -4.86
CA ASN A 98 17.15 -1.02 -4.00
C ASN A 98 17.57 -1.17 -2.53
N GLN A 99 18.32 -2.18 -2.19
CA GLN A 99 18.86 -2.43 -0.83
C GLN A 99 17.78 -2.54 0.26
N ILE A 100 16.58 -2.95 -0.12
CA ILE A 100 15.49 -3.19 0.83
C ILE A 100 15.57 -4.62 1.34
N ARG A 101 15.51 -4.79 2.66
CA ARG A 101 15.48 -6.09 3.32
C ARG A 101 14.22 -6.23 4.14
N TRP A 102 13.40 -7.19 3.78
CA TRP A 102 12.11 -7.45 4.40
C TRP A 102 12.18 -8.52 5.47
N GLN A 103 11.41 -8.36 6.54
CA GLN A 103 11.08 -9.48 7.42
C GLN A 103 10.26 -10.52 6.63
N ALA A 104 10.41 -11.79 7.00
CA ALA A 104 9.68 -12.87 6.34
C ALA A 104 8.17 -12.78 6.56
N ALA A 105 7.76 -12.35 7.76
CA ALA A 105 6.35 -12.22 8.12
C ALA A 105 5.70 -10.98 7.51
N ALA A 106 4.40 -11.05 7.34
CA ALA A 106 3.53 -9.92 7.04
C ALA A 106 2.32 -9.98 7.96
N PHE A 107 1.84 -8.81 8.39
CA PHE A 107 0.60 -8.71 9.16
C PHE A 107 -0.50 -8.24 8.23
N ASP A 108 -1.58 -9.01 8.13
CA ASP A 108 -2.71 -8.66 7.30
C ASP A 108 -4.02 -8.76 8.08
N HIS A 109 -4.97 -7.91 7.70
CA HIS A 109 -6.27 -7.82 8.33
C HIS A 109 -7.33 -7.43 7.31
N ARG A 110 -8.39 -8.23 7.19
CA ARG A 110 -9.52 -7.89 6.31
C ARG A 110 -10.36 -6.78 6.90
N ILE A 111 -10.71 -5.83 6.05
CA ILE A 111 -11.57 -4.70 6.39
C ILE A 111 -12.99 -5.04 5.91
N ARG A 112 -13.91 -5.28 6.84
CA ARG A 112 -15.24 -5.86 6.52
C ARG A 112 -16.38 -4.87 6.53
N SER A 113 -16.14 -3.60 6.86
CA SER A 113 -17.17 -2.55 6.86
C SER A 113 -16.61 -1.23 6.37
N ASP A 114 -17.49 -0.34 5.92
CA ASP A 114 -17.11 1.00 5.51
C ASP A 114 -16.54 1.82 6.67
N ASP A 115 -17.09 1.65 7.88
CA ASP A 115 -16.58 2.32 9.08
C ASP A 115 -15.16 1.86 9.41
N SER A 116 -14.91 0.55 9.39
CA SER A 116 -13.56 -0.01 9.58
C SER A 116 -12.59 0.45 8.49
N TYR A 117 -13.08 0.61 7.26
CA TYR A 117 -12.27 1.11 6.14
C TYR A 117 -11.83 2.56 6.41
N ARG A 118 -12.76 3.45 6.79
CA ARG A 118 -12.45 4.83 7.14
C ARG A 118 -11.50 4.94 8.32
N GLU A 119 -11.73 4.19 9.37
CA GLU A 119 -10.87 4.14 10.55
C GLU A 119 -9.45 3.71 10.19
N LYS A 120 -9.31 2.67 9.40
CA LYS A 120 -8.01 2.15 8.98
C LYS A 120 -7.28 3.12 8.07
N TRP A 121 -8.00 3.78 7.17
CA TRP A 121 -7.47 4.82 6.31
C TRP A 121 -6.88 5.97 7.14
N GLN A 122 -7.65 6.48 8.10
CA GLN A 122 -7.19 7.55 9.00
C GLN A 122 -6.03 7.09 9.88
N TYR A 123 -6.08 5.85 10.34
CA TYR A 123 -4.97 5.25 11.10
C TYR A 123 -3.66 5.30 10.31
N VAL A 124 -3.69 4.89 9.05
CA VAL A 124 -2.51 4.91 8.17
C VAL A 124 -2.00 6.33 8.00
N LEU A 125 -2.87 7.27 7.66
CA LEU A 125 -2.47 8.67 7.43
C LEU A 125 -1.92 9.36 8.69
N ALA A 126 -2.35 8.95 9.87
CA ALA A 126 -1.91 9.52 11.14
C ALA A 126 -0.57 8.96 11.63
N ASN A 127 -0.04 7.90 11.01
CA ASN A 127 1.18 7.23 11.47
C ASN A 127 2.40 8.15 11.58
N PRO A 128 2.74 8.98 10.59
CA PRO A 128 3.92 9.84 10.68
C PRO A 128 3.85 10.82 11.85
N LYS A 129 2.68 11.39 12.11
CA LYS A 129 2.47 12.30 13.25
C LYS A 129 2.60 11.56 14.59
N ARG A 130 1.95 10.40 14.73
CA ARG A 130 2.06 9.57 15.94
C ARG A 130 3.47 9.08 16.20
N GLY A 131 4.23 8.81 15.14
CA GLY A 131 5.64 8.44 15.23
C GLY A 131 6.59 9.61 15.49
N GLY A 132 6.06 10.84 15.61
CA GLY A 132 6.87 12.02 15.85
C GLY A 132 7.69 12.49 14.64
N LEU A 133 7.36 12.03 13.45
CA LEU A 133 8.11 12.33 12.22
C LEU A 133 7.65 13.62 11.54
N THR A 134 6.40 14.02 11.77
CA THR A 134 5.84 15.28 11.27
C THR A 134 5.09 16.00 12.39
N LYS A 135 5.00 17.31 12.25
CA LYS A 135 4.12 18.14 13.07
C LYS A 135 2.74 18.21 12.45
N GLU A 136 1.77 18.73 13.21
CA GLU A 136 0.43 18.97 12.69
C GLU A 136 0.47 19.91 11.48
N GLY A 137 -0.22 19.52 10.39
CA GLY A 137 -0.27 20.29 9.16
C GLY A 137 0.93 20.10 8.24
N GLU A 138 1.98 19.41 8.65
CA GLU A 138 3.09 19.04 7.76
C GLU A 138 2.70 17.87 6.87
N PRO A 139 2.93 17.96 5.53
CA PRO A 139 2.70 16.83 4.66
C PRO A 139 3.77 15.76 4.85
N TRP A 140 3.36 14.48 4.79
CA TRP A 140 4.27 13.34 4.72
C TRP A 140 4.49 12.97 3.25
N PRO A 141 5.75 13.01 2.74
CA PRO A 141 5.98 12.83 1.30
C PRO A 141 5.83 11.39 0.82
N TYR A 142 5.86 10.42 1.73
CA TYR A 142 5.89 8.98 1.39
C TYR A 142 4.52 8.35 1.59
N VAL A 143 3.52 8.94 0.98
CA VAL A 143 2.14 8.45 0.97
C VAL A 143 1.56 8.58 -0.43
N LYS A 144 0.80 7.56 -0.85
CA LYS A 144 0.06 7.58 -2.12
C LYS A 144 -1.28 6.89 -1.98
N SER A 145 -2.31 7.51 -2.54
CA SER A 145 -3.60 6.87 -2.77
C SER A 145 -3.85 6.74 -4.28
N TRP A 146 -4.55 5.66 -4.66
CA TRP A 146 -4.87 5.42 -6.07
C TRP A 146 -6.26 5.91 -6.46
N ASN A 147 -6.90 6.73 -5.63
CA ASN A 147 -8.19 7.41 -5.85
C ASN A 147 -9.34 6.50 -6.32
N ILE A 148 -9.26 5.25 -5.95
CA ILE A 148 -10.26 4.27 -6.33
C ILE A 148 -11.12 4.02 -5.10
N ASN A 149 -12.31 4.64 -5.08
CA ASN A 149 -13.28 4.48 -3.98
C ASN A 149 -12.73 4.89 -2.61
N VAL A 150 -12.22 6.11 -2.52
CA VAL A 150 -11.97 6.73 -1.21
C VAL A 150 -13.34 6.86 -0.51
N PRO A 151 -13.49 6.36 0.71
CA PRO A 151 -14.76 6.51 1.43
C PRO A 151 -15.11 7.98 1.51
N ASN A 152 -16.35 8.31 1.20
CA ASN A 152 -16.84 9.68 1.41
C ASN A 152 -16.66 10.04 2.88
N ARG A 153 -16.13 11.20 3.07
CA ARG A 153 -15.91 11.77 4.40
C ARG A 153 -17.23 12.05 5.12
#